data_06861c4babac4d64101d8caa1aefdecb
#
_entry.id   06861c4babac4d64101d8caa1aefdecb
#
_cell.length_a   1.000
_cell.length_b   1.000
_cell.length_c   1.000
_cell.angle_alpha   90.00
_cell.angle_beta   90.00
_cell.angle_gamma   90.00
#
_symmetry.space_group_name_H-M   'P 1'
#
loop_
_entity.id
_entity.type
_entity.pdbx_description
1 polymer ?
#
loop_
_entity_poly.entity_id
_entity_poly.type
_entity_poly.pdbx_seq_one_letter_code
_entity_poly.pdbx_strand_id
1 'polypeptide(L)'
;MGGPPYGETLKNYLNYSMSLNAERIHSPVLMEYDSMEALDAMEYYEALQHYGVPVDFYVYPNDGHVTERPEHRFMSMQRNLDWFEFWLLGRENDPSSKSDQYTRWRQLKALAEKKDSVERSPSAGNLTR
;
A
#
# COMPACT_ATOMS: atom_id res chain seq x y z
N MET A 1 17.53 13.01 -5.49
CA MET A 1 18.26 11.95 -6.21
C MET A 1 19.56 12.45 -6.85
N GLY A 2 19.70 13.77 -7.06
CA GLY A 2 20.94 14.42 -7.51
C GLY A 2 21.24 14.36 -9.01
N GLY A 3 20.33 13.82 -9.83
CA GLY A 3 20.48 13.74 -11.28
C GLY A 3 19.53 12.72 -11.90
N PRO A 4 19.67 12.38 -13.19
CA PRO A 4 18.78 11.45 -13.87
C PRO A 4 18.99 9.99 -13.42
N PRO A 5 18.03 9.08 -13.66
CA PRO A 5 18.08 7.68 -13.21
C PRO A 5 19.00 6.79 -14.06
N TYR A 6 20.13 7.32 -14.50
CA TYR A 6 21.15 6.60 -15.28
C TYR A 6 22.56 7.15 -14.97
N GLY A 7 23.61 6.44 -15.44
CA GLY A 7 25.00 6.79 -15.15
C GLY A 7 25.34 6.66 -13.66
N GLU A 8 26.14 7.57 -13.15
CA GLU A 8 26.62 7.53 -11.75
C GLU A 8 25.51 7.76 -10.71
N THR A 9 24.43 8.44 -11.09
CA THR A 9 23.30 8.73 -10.20
C THR A 9 22.31 7.58 -10.09
N LEU A 10 22.37 6.57 -10.95
CA LEU A 10 21.49 5.39 -10.90
C LEU A 10 21.51 4.72 -9.51
N LYS A 11 22.68 4.62 -8.87
CA LYS A 11 22.81 4.05 -7.53
C LYS A 11 21.93 4.75 -6.47
N ASN A 12 21.69 6.05 -6.64
CA ASN A 12 20.84 6.79 -5.72
C ASN A 12 19.37 6.38 -5.88
N TYR A 13 18.93 6.14 -7.12
CA TYR A 13 17.57 5.61 -7.37
C TYR A 13 17.41 4.21 -6.82
N LEU A 14 18.36 3.31 -7.07
CA LEU A 14 18.33 1.95 -6.53
C LEU A 14 18.33 1.92 -5.00
N ASN A 15 19.00 2.87 -4.34
CA ASN A 15 19.07 2.91 -2.90
C ASN A 15 17.90 3.62 -2.21
N TYR A 16 17.29 4.63 -2.87
CA TYR A 16 16.36 5.55 -2.21
C TYR A 16 14.99 5.65 -2.84
N SER A 17 14.76 5.07 -4.03
CA SER A 17 13.41 5.02 -4.62
C SER A 17 12.53 4.06 -3.84
N MET A 18 11.35 4.51 -3.44
CA MET A 18 10.36 3.66 -2.77
C MET A 18 9.89 2.54 -3.70
N SER A 19 9.61 2.86 -4.96
CA SER A 19 9.15 1.89 -5.95
C SER A 19 10.17 0.79 -6.21
N LEU A 20 11.45 1.16 -6.37
CA LEU A 20 12.54 0.20 -6.62
C LEU A 20 12.93 -0.63 -5.38
N ASN A 21 12.45 -0.27 -4.21
CA ASN A 21 12.68 -0.98 -2.94
C ASN A 21 11.37 -1.50 -2.30
N ALA A 22 10.29 -1.56 -3.06
CA ALA A 22 8.99 -2.02 -2.56
C ALA A 22 9.03 -3.47 -2.03
N GLU A 23 9.97 -4.29 -2.49
CA GLU A 23 10.24 -5.64 -1.98
C GLU A 23 10.53 -5.70 -0.49
N ARG A 24 11.03 -4.59 0.10
CA ARG A 24 11.39 -4.50 1.52
C ARG A 24 10.21 -4.10 2.41
N ILE A 25 9.08 -3.80 1.81
CA ILE A 25 7.87 -3.41 2.55
C ILE A 25 7.10 -4.66 2.93
N HIS A 26 6.90 -4.84 4.24
CA HIS A 26 6.19 -5.98 4.79
C HIS A 26 4.91 -5.59 5.54
N SER A 27 4.70 -4.30 5.76
CA SER A 27 3.50 -3.78 6.41
C SER A 27 2.44 -3.37 5.39
N PRO A 28 1.15 -3.48 5.73
CA PRO A 28 0.08 -2.93 4.92
C PRO A 28 0.24 -1.42 4.70
N VAL A 29 -0.06 -0.95 3.50
CA VAL A 29 0.11 0.45 3.10
C VAL A 29 -1.23 1.05 2.69
N LEU A 30 -1.60 2.18 3.29
CA LEU A 30 -2.70 3.03 2.83
C LEU A 30 -2.11 4.22 2.08
N MET A 31 -2.51 4.39 0.83
CA MET A 31 -2.09 5.50 -0.02
C MET A 31 -3.28 6.43 -0.26
N GLU A 32 -3.12 7.70 0.07
CA GLU A 32 -4.16 8.73 -0.10
C GLU A 32 -3.57 9.91 -0.86
N TYR A 33 -4.16 10.24 -2.00
CA TYR A 33 -3.66 11.27 -2.91
C TYR A 33 -4.80 12.15 -3.45
N ASP A 34 -4.44 13.33 -3.94
CA ASP A 34 -5.31 14.11 -4.80
C ASP A 34 -5.26 13.62 -6.26
N SER A 35 -6.15 14.15 -7.10
CA SER A 35 -6.25 13.69 -8.50
C SER A 35 -5.01 13.99 -9.36
N MET A 36 -4.24 15.03 -9.01
CA MET A 36 -3.07 15.42 -9.81
C MET A 36 -1.87 14.54 -9.48
N GLU A 37 -1.68 14.22 -8.21
CA GLU A 37 -0.54 13.42 -7.74
C GLU A 37 -0.78 11.91 -7.82
N ALA A 38 -2.04 11.51 -8.00
CA ALA A 38 -2.41 10.09 -8.09
C ALA A 38 -1.65 9.35 -9.20
N LEU A 39 -1.39 10.00 -10.34
CA LEU A 39 -0.64 9.39 -11.44
C LEU A 39 0.82 9.13 -11.07
N ASP A 40 1.46 10.06 -10.37
CA ASP A 40 2.85 9.90 -9.95
C ASP A 40 3.00 8.80 -8.89
N ALA A 41 1.94 8.59 -8.09
CA ALA A 41 1.89 7.55 -7.08
C ALA A 41 1.66 6.13 -7.63
N MET A 42 1.17 6.01 -8.87
CA MET A 42 0.83 4.72 -9.48
C MET A 42 2.04 3.79 -9.62
N GLU A 43 3.22 4.31 -9.91
CA GLU A 43 4.44 3.49 -9.98
C GLU A 43 4.72 2.77 -8.65
N TYR A 44 4.59 3.47 -7.55
CA TYR A 44 4.78 2.88 -6.23
C TYR A 44 3.66 1.90 -5.86
N TYR A 45 2.40 2.25 -6.19
CA TYR A 45 1.27 1.36 -5.99
C TYR A 45 1.43 0.03 -6.73
N GLU A 46 1.78 0.08 -8.02
CA GLU A 46 2.05 -1.10 -8.85
C GLU A 46 3.20 -1.94 -8.29
N ALA A 47 4.27 -1.30 -7.84
CA ALA A 47 5.40 -1.98 -7.21
C ALA A 47 4.99 -2.73 -5.95
N LEU A 48 4.20 -2.11 -5.07
CA LEU A 48 3.67 -2.75 -3.86
C LEU A 48 2.78 -3.96 -4.22
N GLN A 49 1.90 -3.82 -5.20
CA GLN A 49 1.06 -4.93 -5.67
C GLN A 49 1.89 -6.08 -6.26
N HIS A 50 2.91 -5.75 -7.06
CA HIS A 50 3.81 -6.74 -7.65
C HIS A 50 4.48 -7.62 -6.57
N TYR A 51 4.90 -7.02 -5.48
CA TYR A 51 5.50 -7.74 -4.35
C TYR A 51 4.48 -8.31 -3.35
N GLY A 52 3.18 -8.19 -3.65
CA GLY A 52 2.11 -8.74 -2.82
C GLY A 52 1.99 -8.04 -1.46
N VAL A 53 2.37 -6.78 -1.38
CA VAL A 53 2.15 -5.95 -0.21
C VAL A 53 0.67 -5.54 -0.18
N PRO A 54 -0.06 -5.72 0.92
CA PRO A 54 -1.42 -5.24 1.03
C PRO A 54 -1.46 -3.71 0.89
N VAL A 55 -2.05 -3.21 -0.17
CA VAL A 55 -2.12 -1.77 -0.43
C VAL A 55 -3.53 -1.36 -0.84
N ASP A 56 -4.10 -0.35 -0.17
CA ASP A 56 -5.32 0.35 -0.60
C ASP A 56 -4.96 1.74 -1.07
N PHE A 57 -5.48 2.14 -2.23
CA PHE A 57 -5.20 3.41 -2.87
C PHE A 57 -6.48 4.23 -3.02
N TYR A 58 -6.50 5.41 -2.41
CA TYR A 58 -7.66 6.27 -2.40
C TYR A 58 -7.34 7.67 -2.95
N VAL A 59 -8.21 8.17 -3.83
CA VAL A 59 -8.04 9.49 -4.46
C VAL A 59 -9.15 10.42 -4.01
N TYR A 60 -8.79 11.61 -3.52
CA TYR A 60 -9.70 12.70 -3.21
C TYR A 60 -9.81 13.63 -4.44
N PRO A 61 -10.92 13.56 -5.18
CA PRO A 61 -11.05 14.32 -6.43
C PRO A 61 -11.18 15.83 -6.17
N ASN A 62 -10.54 16.61 -7.04
CA ASN A 62 -10.63 18.09 -7.02
C ASN A 62 -10.15 18.71 -5.69
N ASP A 63 -9.18 18.12 -5.05
CA ASP A 63 -8.45 18.68 -3.91
C ASP A 63 -7.01 18.98 -4.31
N GLY A 64 -6.27 19.71 -3.51
CA GLY A 64 -4.86 20.00 -3.72
C GLY A 64 -3.95 19.06 -2.91
N HIS A 65 -2.63 19.19 -3.12
CA HIS A 65 -1.60 18.44 -2.38
C HIS A 65 -1.83 18.45 -0.86
N VAL A 66 -2.27 19.55 -0.33
CA VAL A 66 -2.80 19.61 1.04
C VAL A 66 -4.31 19.60 0.94
N THR A 67 -4.93 18.57 1.49
CA THR A 67 -6.38 18.45 1.50
C THR A 67 -7.02 19.66 2.18
N GLU A 68 -7.62 20.55 1.40
CA GLU A 68 -8.18 21.81 1.89
C GLU A 68 -9.64 21.69 2.26
N ARG A 69 -10.38 20.81 1.60
CA ARG A 69 -11.81 20.59 1.87
C ARG A 69 -12.02 19.91 3.21
N PRO A 70 -12.80 20.54 4.14
CA PRO A 70 -13.03 19.96 5.47
C PRO A 70 -13.59 18.55 5.43
N GLU A 71 -14.46 18.26 4.45
CA GLU A 71 -15.05 16.93 4.24
C GLU A 71 -13.96 15.88 3.90
N HIS A 72 -13.09 16.18 2.94
CA HIS A 72 -12.01 15.26 2.56
C HIS A 72 -11.00 15.07 3.69
N ARG A 73 -10.69 16.14 4.43
CA ARG A 73 -9.84 16.03 5.63
C ARG A 73 -10.45 15.08 6.66
N PHE A 74 -11.74 15.24 6.92
CA PHE A 74 -12.45 14.36 7.85
C PHE A 74 -12.45 12.91 7.35
N MET A 75 -12.75 12.69 6.07
CA MET A 75 -12.75 11.35 5.45
C MET A 75 -11.36 10.70 5.51
N SER A 76 -10.29 11.44 5.22
CA SER A 76 -8.92 10.94 5.32
C SER A 76 -8.56 10.56 6.75
N MET A 77 -8.80 11.44 7.72
CA MET A 77 -8.54 11.15 9.13
C MET A 77 -9.31 9.91 9.61
N GLN A 78 -10.58 9.79 9.22
CA GLN A 78 -11.41 8.66 9.58
C GLN A 78 -10.90 7.36 8.93
N ARG A 79 -10.50 7.41 7.64
CA ARG A 79 -9.95 6.25 6.93
C ARG A 79 -8.62 5.79 7.53
N ASN A 80 -7.75 6.73 7.90
CA ASN A 80 -6.50 6.40 8.58
C ASN A 80 -6.75 5.70 9.92
N LEU A 81 -7.70 6.21 10.73
CA LEU A 81 -8.07 5.57 11.99
C LEU A 81 -8.61 4.15 11.76
N ASP A 82 -9.57 4.00 10.84
CA ASP A 82 -10.15 2.71 10.48
C ASP A 82 -9.08 1.73 9.98
N TRP A 83 -8.10 2.20 9.19
CA TRP A 83 -7.00 1.39 8.68
C TRP A 83 -6.15 0.81 9.82
N PHE A 84 -5.72 1.65 10.74
CA PHE A 84 -4.92 1.19 11.87
C PHE A 84 -5.72 0.26 12.78
N GLU A 85 -6.98 0.56 13.06
CA GLU A 85 -7.82 -0.31 13.88
C GLU A 85 -8.07 -1.67 13.22
N PHE A 86 -8.29 -1.69 11.90
CA PHE A 86 -8.48 -2.93 11.15
C PHE A 86 -7.21 -3.81 11.16
N TRP A 87 -6.06 -3.23 10.85
CA TRP A 87 -4.83 -4.01 10.72
C TRP A 87 -4.17 -4.36 12.06
N LEU A 88 -4.22 -3.48 13.03
CA LEU A 88 -3.55 -3.68 14.33
C LEU A 88 -4.47 -4.34 15.37
N LEU A 89 -5.76 -4.03 15.34
CA LEU A 89 -6.71 -4.47 16.37
C LEU A 89 -7.77 -5.45 15.84
N GLY A 90 -7.86 -5.65 14.53
CA GLY A 90 -8.90 -6.48 13.91
C GLY A 90 -10.30 -5.90 14.06
N ARG A 91 -10.44 -4.58 14.19
CA ARG A 91 -11.71 -3.90 14.39
C ARG A 91 -12.23 -3.28 13.11
N GLU A 92 -13.53 -3.32 12.94
CA GLU A 92 -14.27 -2.65 11.87
C GLU A 92 -15.27 -1.67 12.49
N ASN A 93 -15.08 -0.37 12.28
CA ASN A 93 -15.96 0.66 12.80
C ASN A 93 -17.07 0.96 11.79
N ASP A 94 -18.33 0.87 12.20
CA ASP A 94 -19.50 1.09 11.37
C ASP A 94 -19.42 0.35 10.00
N PRO A 95 -19.34 -0.99 10.02
CA PRO A 95 -19.13 -1.77 8.79
C PRO A 95 -20.31 -1.67 7.82
N SER A 96 -21.48 -1.25 8.27
CA SER A 96 -22.66 -1.09 7.42
C SER A 96 -22.53 0.10 6.47
N SER A 97 -21.98 1.23 6.93
CA SER A 97 -21.77 2.43 6.10
C SER A 97 -20.48 2.37 5.30
N LYS A 98 -19.54 1.52 5.69
CA LYS A 98 -18.19 1.38 5.10
C LYS A 98 -17.96 -0.02 4.49
N SER A 99 -19.03 -0.67 4.04
CA SER A 99 -19.00 -2.07 3.59
C SER A 99 -17.97 -2.32 2.49
N ASP A 100 -17.86 -1.42 1.52
CA ASP A 100 -16.95 -1.56 0.38
C ASP A 100 -15.48 -1.43 0.83
N GLN A 101 -15.20 -0.51 1.76
CA GLN A 101 -13.88 -0.33 2.35
C GLN A 101 -13.42 -1.61 3.04
N TYR A 102 -14.23 -2.12 3.98
CA TYR A 102 -13.86 -3.32 4.73
C TYR A 102 -13.88 -4.59 3.88
N THR A 103 -14.71 -4.66 2.86
CA THR A 103 -14.68 -5.78 1.91
C THR A 103 -13.35 -5.83 1.16
N ARG A 104 -12.85 -4.71 0.66
CA ARG A 104 -11.50 -4.64 0.04
C ARG A 104 -10.41 -5.01 1.05
N TRP A 105 -10.45 -4.45 2.24
CA TRP A 105 -9.41 -4.69 3.25
C TRP A 105 -9.38 -6.15 3.72
N ARG A 106 -10.53 -6.80 3.86
CA ARG A 106 -10.57 -8.25 4.14
C ARG A 106 -9.95 -9.08 3.02
N GLN A 107 -10.17 -8.70 1.76
CA GLN A 107 -9.53 -9.35 0.61
C GLN A 107 -8.01 -9.17 0.64
N LEU A 108 -7.52 -7.96 0.88
CA LEU A 108 -6.09 -7.68 1.03
C LEU A 108 -5.47 -8.50 2.17
N LYS A 109 -6.14 -8.59 3.31
CA LYS A 109 -5.68 -9.38 4.45
C LYS A 109 -5.61 -10.87 4.13
N ALA A 110 -6.62 -11.42 3.48
CA ALA A 110 -6.63 -12.83 3.07
C ALA A 110 -5.51 -13.14 2.06
N LEU A 111 -5.20 -12.23 1.15
CA LEU A 111 -4.07 -12.38 0.21
C LEU A 111 -2.72 -12.38 0.95
N ALA A 112 -2.54 -11.47 1.91
CA ALA A 112 -1.32 -11.42 2.73
C ALA A 112 -1.11 -12.70 3.54
N GLU A 113 -2.14 -13.18 4.21
CA GLU A 113 -2.10 -14.41 5.01
C GLU A 113 -1.77 -15.65 4.15
N LYS A 114 -2.31 -15.70 2.94
CA LYS A 114 -2.00 -16.76 1.97
C LYS A 114 -0.53 -16.71 1.53
N LYS A 115 0.01 -15.53 1.25
CA LYS A 115 1.42 -15.36 0.90
C LYS A 115 2.33 -15.85 2.04
N ASP A 116 2.08 -15.37 3.25
CA ASP A 116 2.84 -15.75 4.45
C ASP A 116 2.82 -17.27 4.69
N SER A 117 1.69 -17.91 4.44
CA SER A 117 1.56 -19.36 4.61
C SER A 117 2.38 -20.15 3.58
N VAL A 118 2.48 -19.64 2.35
CA VAL A 118 3.30 -20.25 1.29
C VAL A 118 4.79 -20.07 1.57
N GLU A 119 5.21 -18.88 2.00
CA GLU A 119 6.61 -18.59 2.32
C GLU A 119 7.11 -19.36 3.56
N ARG A 120 6.24 -19.66 4.53
CA ARG A 120 6.56 -20.45 5.72
C ARG A 120 6.53 -21.96 5.49
N SER A 121 5.96 -22.44 4.39
CA SER A 121 5.99 -23.86 4.05
C SER A 121 7.40 -24.21 3.54
N PRO A 122 8.18 -25.05 4.26
CA PRO A 122 9.49 -25.42 3.77
C PRO A 122 9.32 -26.15 2.44
N SER A 123 10.09 -25.74 1.44
CA SER A 123 10.24 -26.44 0.17
C SER A 123 10.53 -27.90 0.46
N ALA A 124 9.51 -28.73 0.38
CA ALA A 124 9.66 -30.20 0.50
C ALA A 124 10.41 -30.67 -0.74
N GLY A 125 11.69 -30.94 -0.55
CA GLY A 125 12.38 -31.96 -1.32
C GLY A 125 13.01 -31.54 -2.64
N ASN A 126 14.28 -31.38 -2.60
CA ASN A 126 15.08 -32.03 -3.61
C ASN A 126 16.23 -32.81 -2.93
N LEU A 127 15.86 -33.92 -2.30
CA LEU A 127 16.72 -35.04 -1.99
C LEU A 127 16.46 -36.13 -3.04
N THR A 128 17.13 -36.01 -4.19
CA THR A 128 17.39 -37.17 -5.05
C THR A 128 18.81 -37.03 -5.59
N ARG A 129 19.65 -37.77 -4.94
CA ARG A 129 20.75 -38.60 -5.42
C ARG A 129 21.52 -38.12 -6.66
#